data_5a563bff94928819fe5e2907c25fd796
#
_entry.id   5a563bff94928819fe5e2907c25fd796
#
_cell.length_a   1.000
_cell.length_b   1.000
_cell.length_c   1.000
_cell.angle_alpha   90.00
_cell.angle_beta   90.00
_cell.angle_gamma   90.00
#
_symmetry.space_group_name_H-M   'P 1'
#
loop_
_entity.id
_entity.type
_entity.pdbx_description
1 polymer ?
#
loop_
_entity_poly.entity_id
_entity_poly.type
_entity_poly.pdbx_seq_one_letter_code
_entity_poly.pdbx_strand_id
1 'polypeptide(L)'
;LKVRTLMLGLEESRIDEVLETVHLTDTGKKRAGAFSLGMKQRLGIAIALINHPKLLILDEPLNGLDPIGIQDLRYLITSFPQKGITVLVSSHLLSEIEQTADYIGILTQGRLAYSGQINEGEDLEALFMDIAMRQEGR
;
A
#
# COMPACT_ATOMS: atom_id res chain seq x y z
N LEU A 1 -16.98 -6.79 -3.68
CA LEU A 1 -16.92 -5.89 -4.85
C LEU A 1 -18.32 -5.58 -5.37
N LYS A 2 -19.11 -6.58 -5.78
CA LYS A 2 -20.43 -6.38 -6.43
C LYS A 2 -21.37 -5.41 -5.68
N VAL A 3 -21.53 -5.57 -4.36
CA VAL A 3 -22.34 -4.65 -3.54
C VAL A 3 -21.84 -3.21 -3.65
N ARG A 4 -20.52 -3.00 -3.58
CA ARG A 4 -19.94 -1.66 -3.66
C ARG A 4 -20.10 -1.04 -5.04
N THR A 5 -19.93 -1.83 -6.10
CA THR A 5 -20.15 -1.40 -7.49
C THR A 5 -21.59 -0.93 -7.69
N LEU A 6 -22.56 -1.72 -7.21
CA LEU A 6 -23.99 -1.35 -7.26
C LEU A 6 -24.32 -0.06 -6.47
N MET A 7 -23.74 0.08 -5.27
CA MET A 7 -23.94 1.30 -4.44
C MET A 7 -23.40 2.56 -5.09
N LEU A 8 -22.34 2.44 -5.89
CA LEU A 8 -21.69 3.55 -6.59
C LEU A 8 -22.26 3.79 -8.00
N GLY A 9 -23.20 2.97 -8.45
CA GLY A 9 -23.79 3.07 -9.80
C GLY A 9 -22.78 2.77 -10.92
N LEU A 10 -21.76 1.95 -10.65
CA LEU A 10 -20.73 1.58 -11.60
C LEU A 10 -21.15 0.33 -12.39
N GLU A 11 -20.59 0.16 -13.58
CA GLU A 11 -20.79 -1.05 -14.38
C GLU A 11 -20.12 -2.28 -13.74
N GLU A 12 -20.70 -3.46 -13.94
CA GLU A 12 -20.20 -4.71 -13.37
C GLU A 12 -18.82 -5.09 -13.95
N SER A 13 -18.54 -4.68 -15.19
CA SER A 13 -17.21 -4.81 -15.85
C SER A 13 -16.07 -4.22 -15.03
N ARG A 14 -16.33 -3.20 -14.22
CA ARG A 14 -15.34 -2.62 -13.34
C ARG A 14 -14.80 -3.59 -12.28
N ILE A 15 -15.58 -4.60 -11.92
CA ILE A 15 -15.15 -5.66 -10.99
C ILE A 15 -14.02 -6.48 -11.62
N ASP A 16 -14.18 -6.89 -12.86
CA ASP A 16 -13.18 -7.69 -13.57
C ASP A 16 -11.89 -6.91 -13.77
N GLU A 17 -11.99 -5.63 -14.13
CA GLU A 17 -10.85 -4.73 -14.32
C GLU A 17 -10.03 -4.56 -13.03
N VAL A 18 -10.66 -4.34 -11.87
CA VAL A 18 -9.91 -4.19 -10.61
C VAL A 18 -9.35 -5.53 -10.13
N LEU A 19 -10.04 -6.65 -10.36
CA LEU A 19 -9.53 -7.98 -10.03
C LEU A 19 -8.32 -8.35 -10.88
N GLU A 20 -8.33 -8.01 -12.16
CA GLU A 20 -7.18 -8.16 -13.04
C GLU A 20 -6.00 -7.31 -12.56
N THR A 21 -6.25 -6.03 -12.24
CA THR A 21 -5.24 -5.11 -11.73
C THR A 21 -4.51 -5.63 -10.50
N VAL A 22 -5.22 -6.33 -9.59
CA VAL A 22 -4.63 -6.88 -8.36
C VAL A 22 -4.26 -8.37 -8.47
N HIS A 23 -4.31 -8.95 -9.66
CA HIS A 23 -4.02 -10.38 -9.93
C HIS A 23 -4.87 -11.35 -9.11
N LEU A 24 -6.18 -11.13 -9.06
CA LEU A 24 -7.16 -12.00 -8.39
C LEU A 24 -8.21 -12.60 -9.34
N THR A 25 -7.99 -12.56 -10.64
CA THR A 25 -8.91 -13.13 -11.66
C THR A 25 -9.12 -14.64 -11.50
N ASP A 26 -8.05 -15.38 -11.22
CA ASP A 26 -8.05 -16.85 -11.16
C ASP A 26 -8.53 -17.42 -9.80
N THR A 27 -9.16 -16.61 -8.98
CA THR A 27 -9.64 -17.06 -7.66
C THR A 27 -10.91 -17.94 -7.75
N GLY A 28 -11.52 -18.01 -8.92
CA GLY A 28 -12.71 -18.81 -9.20
C GLY A 28 -13.87 -18.43 -8.29
N LYS A 29 -14.58 -19.46 -7.78
CA LYS A 29 -15.72 -19.30 -6.85
C LYS A 29 -15.29 -19.26 -5.37
N LYS A 30 -14.00 -19.07 -5.06
CA LYS A 30 -13.52 -18.99 -3.68
C LYS A 30 -14.17 -17.82 -2.94
N ARG A 31 -14.67 -18.09 -1.75
CA ARG A 31 -15.17 -17.04 -0.86
C ARG A 31 -13.98 -16.26 -0.28
N ALA A 32 -14.09 -14.95 -0.11
CA ALA A 32 -13.05 -14.10 0.46
C ALA A 32 -12.56 -14.56 1.84
N GLY A 33 -13.40 -15.24 2.61
CA GLY A 33 -13.00 -15.86 3.88
C GLY A 33 -11.93 -16.94 3.78
N ALA A 34 -11.84 -17.62 2.61
CA ALA A 34 -10.87 -18.65 2.31
C ALA A 34 -9.59 -18.12 1.60
N PHE A 35 -9.45 -16.81 1.49
CA PHE A 35 -8.28 -16.17 0.90
C PHE A 35 -7.09 -16.20 1.86
N SER A 36 -5.88 -16.33 1.32
CA SER A 36 -4.64 -16.08 2.08
C SER A 36 -4.58 -14.62 2.51
N LEU A 37 -3.66 -14.28 3.41
CA LEU A 37 -3.48 -12.90 3.85
C LEU A 37 -3.16 -11.98 2.67
N GLY A 38 -2.22 -12.35 1.79
CA GLY A 38 -1.88 -11.60 0.59
C GLY A 38 -3.06 -11.42 -0.38
N MET A 39 -3.89 -12.45 -0.56
CA MET A 39 -5.12 -12.32 -1.36
C MET A 39 -6.13 -11.37 -0.71
N LYS A 40 -6.23 -11.35 0.62
CA LYS A 40 -7.11 -10.40 1.35
C LYS A 40 -6.60 -8.97 1.21
N GLN A 41 -5.30 -8.74 1.30
CA GLN A 41 -4.68 -7.43 1.08
C GLN A 41 -4.96 -6.92 -0.35
N ARG A 42 -4.72 -7.75 -1.36
CA ARG A 42 -5.03 -7.43 -2.76
C ARG A 42 -6.52 -7.15 -2.99
N LEU A 43 -7.41 -7.91 -2.34
CA LEU A 43 -8.85 -7.64 -2.41
C LEU A 43 -9.22 -6.30 -1.77
N GLY A 44 -8.58 -5.93 -0.66
CA GLY A 44 -8.73 -4.61 -0.04
C GLY A 44 -8.35 -3.49 -1.00
N ILE A 45 -7.22 -3.62 -1.68
CA ILE A 45 -6.77 -2.69 -2.72
C ILE A 45 -7.77 -2.63 -3.88
N ALA A 46 -8.27 -3.78 -4.37
CA ALA A 46 -9.30 -3.81 -5.42
C ALA A 46 -10.56 -3.03 -5.02
N ILE A 47 -11.00 -3.16 -3.76
CA ILE A 47 -12.14 -2.40 -3.23
C ILE A 47 -11.85 -0.89 -3.22
N ALA A 48 -10.64 -0.48 -2.87
CA ALA A 48 -10.25 0.92 -2.89
C ALA A 48 -10.16 1.49 -4.32
N LEU A 49 -9.69 0.69 -5.28
CA LEU A 49 -9.53 1.08 -6.68
C LEU A 49 -10.86 1.20 -7.45
N ILE A 50 -11.97 0.66 -6.93
CA ILE A 50 -13.21 0.49 -7.69
C ILE A 50 -13.77 1.82 -8.21
N ASN A 51 -13.58 2.92 -7.48
CA ASN A 51 -14.07 4.25 -7.81
C ASN A 51 -13.01 5.17 -8.46
N HIS A 52 -12.04 4.61 -9.17
CA HIS A 52 -10.99 5.36 -9.87
C HIS A 52 -10.32 6.44 -9.00
N PRO A 53 -9.76 6.10 -7.83
CA PRO A 53 -9.18 7.09 -6.93
C PRO A 53 -7.94 7.73 -7.57
N LYS A 54 -7.71 9.00 -7.27
CA LYS A 54 -6.43 9.68 -7.56
C LYS A 54 -5.42 9.52 -6.44
N LEU A 55 -5.89 9.19 -5.24
CA LEU A 55 -5.08 8.94 -4.04
C LEU A 55 -5.52 7.60 -3.42
N LEU A 56 -4.55 6.72 -3.20
CA LEU A 56 -4.71 5.46 -2.51
C LEU A 56 -3.95 5.51 -1.20
N ILE A 57 -4.64 5.27 -0.07
CA ILE A 57 -4.02 5.25 1.26
C ILE A 57 -4.01 3.80 1.74
N LEU A 58 -2.84 3.29 2.04
CA LEU A 58 -2.61 1.92 2.50
C LEU A 58 -1.93 1.94 3.87
N ASP A 59 -2.60 1.38 4.86
CA ASP A 59 -2.09 1.28 6.22
C ASP A 59 -1.48 -0.11 6.44
N GLU A 60 -0.15 -0.15 6.66
CA GLU A 60 0.65 -1.37 6.88
C GLU A 60 0.36 -2.51 5.89
N PRO A 61 0.32 -2.27 4.57
CA PRO A 61 -0.18 -3.25 3.60
C PRO A 61 0.70 -4.50 3.49
N LEU A 62 1.97 -4.43 3.89
CA LEU A 62 2.93 -5.53 3.81
C LEU A 62 2.99 -6.37 5.09
N ASN A 63 2.33 -5.92 6.16
CA ASN A 63 2.44 -6.55 7.47
C ASN A 63 1.89 -7.98 7.47
N GLY A 64 2.71 -8.91 7.98
CA GLY A 64 2.35 -10.34 8.13
C GLY A 64 2.42 -11.15 6.83
N LEU A 65 2.88 -10.58 5.73
CA LEU A 65 3.15 -11.30 4.50
C LEU A 65 4.48 -12.04 4.57
N ASP A 66 4.58 -13.14 3.84
CA ASP A 66 5.84 -13.81 3.57
C ASP A 66 6.69 -13.01 2.55
N PRO A 67 7.99 -13.29 2.39
CA PRO A 67 8.86 -12.52 1.50
C PRO A 67 8.37 -12.45 0.05
N ILE A 68 7.75 -13.52 -0.47
CA ILE A 68 7.19 -13.53 -1.84
C ILE A 68 5.97 -12.61 -1.92
N GLY A 69 5.08 -12.69 -0.92
CA GLY A 69 3.90 -11.82 -0.84
C GLY A 69 4.26 -10.34 -0.70
N ILE A 70 5.32 -10.01 0.06
CA ILE A 70 5.88 -8.65 0.17
C ILE A 70 6.33 -8.17 -1.20
N GLN A 71 7.18 -8.94 -1.89
CA GLN A 71 7.69 -8.59 -3.20
C GLN A 71 6.57 -8.35 -4.22
N ASP A 72 5.62 -9.28 -4.29
CA ASP A 72 4.48 -9.19 -5.19
C ASP A 72 3.59 -7.97 -4.94
N LEU A 73 3.34 -7.66 -3.65
CA LEU A 73 2.50 -6.52 -3.29
C LEU A 73 3.24 -5.20 -3.50
N ARG A 74 4.55 -5.18 -3.27
CA ARG A 74 5.41 -4.03 -3.60
C ARG A 74 5.35 -3.70 -5.08
N TYR A 75 5.54 -4.69 -5.98
CA TYR A 75 5.42 -4.46 -7.42
C TYR A 75 4.04 -3.90 -7.82
N LEU A 76 3.00 -4.40 -7.20
CA LEU A 76 1.65 -3.87 -7.43
C LEU A 76 1.54 -2.40 -7.01
N ILE A 77 1.98 -2.06 -5.79
CA ILE A 77 1.93 -0.70 -5.25
C ILE A 77 2.73 0.28 -6.11
N THR A 78 3.94 -0.08 -6.51
CA THR A 78 4.82 0.77 -7.34
C THR A 78 4.33 0.93 -8.77
N SER A 79 3.38 0.11 -9.23
CA SER A 79 2.75 0.27 -10.55
C SER A 79 1.67 1.36 -10.60
N PHE A 80 1.10 1.77 -9.47
CA PHE A 80 -0.03 2.70 -9.45
C PHE A 80 0.30 4.13 -9.89
N PRO A 81 1.47 4.71 -9.57
CA PRO A 81 1.84 6.04 -10.06
C PRO A 81 1.83 6.14 -11.59
N GLN A 82 2.23 5.08 -12.31
CA GLN A 82 2.17 5.02 -13.76
C GLN A 82 0.73 5.05 -14.31
N LYS A 83 -0.25 4.71 -13.48
CA LYS A 83 -1.69 4.79 -13.76
C LYS A 83 -2.32 6.11 -13.27
N GLY A 84 -1.50 7.07 -12.84
CA GLY A 84 -1.95 8.38 -12.35
C GLY A 84 -2.54 8.35 -10.94
N ILE A 85 -2.23 7.32 -10.14
CA ILE A 85 -2.70 7.17 -8.77
C ILE A 85 -1.54 7.48 -7.82
N THR A 86 -1.67 8.52 -7.00
CA THR A 86 -0.74 8.77 -5.89
C THR A 86 -0.98 7.75 -4.79
N VAL A 87 0.09 7.18 -4.24
CA VAL A 87 -0.02 6.19 -3.16
C VAL A 87 0.63 6.75 -1.89
N LEU A 88 -0.12 6.70 -0.79
CA LEU A 88 0.37 6.97 0.56
C LEU A 88 0.38 5.64 1.32
N VAL A 89 1.56 5.22 1.78
CA VAL A 89 1.74 3.95 2.51
C VAL A 89 2.27 4.26 3.90
N SER A 90 1.66 3.68 4.94
CA SER A 90 2.31 3.57 6.25
C SER A 90 3.07 2.24 6.34
N SER A 91 4.24 2.25 6.94
CA SER A 91 5.01 1.04 7.23
C SER A 91 6.03 1.29 8.34
N HIS A 92 6.35 0.25 9.08
CA HIS A 92 7.48 0.20 9.99
C HIS A 92 8.68 -0.58 9.42
N LEU A 93 8.55 -1.12 8.21
CA LEU A 93 9.60 -1.85 7.49
C LEU A 93 10.41 -0.87 6.64
N LEU A 94 11.43 -0.24 7.24
CA LEU A 94 12.21 0.83 6.60
C LEU A 94 12.86 0.36 5.29
N SER A 95 13.39 -0.86 5.26
CA SER A 95 13.98 -1.44 4.04
C SER A 95 12.99 -1.58 2.87
N GLU A 96 11.71 -1.72 3.15
CA GLU A 96 10.67 -1.75 2.11
C GLU A 96 10.33 -0.33 1.63
N ILE A 97 10.34 0.64 2.53
CA ILE A 97 10.14 2.05 2.19
C ILE A 97 11.27 2.56 1.29
N GLU A 98 12.52 2.24 1.60
CA GLU A 98 13.69 2.59 0.77
C GLU A 98 13.55 2.12 -0.69
N GLN A 99 12.89 0.98 -0.90
CA GLN A 99 12.72 0.38 -2.22
C GLN A 99 11.46 0.84 -2.97
N THR A 100 10.55 1.55 -2.30
CA THR A 100 9.20 1.82 -2.86
C THR A 100 8.82 3.28 -2.89
N ALA A 101 9.34 4.09 -1.97
CA ALA A 101 8.87 5.46 -1.79
C ALA A 101 9.82 6.48 -2.44
N ASP A 102 9.24 7.50 -3.06
CA ASP A 102 9.97 8.67 -3.55
C ASP A 102 10.10 9.73 -2.45
N TYR A 103 9.15 9.74 -1.52
CA TYR A 103 9.02 10.75 -0.46
C TYR A 103 8.63 10.09 0.85
N ILE A 104 9.21 10.53 1.96
CA ILE A 104 8.90 10.02 3.30
C ILE A 104 8.42 11.10 4.25
N GLY A 105 7.62 10.67 5.23
CA GLY A 105 7.30 11.42 6.43
C GLY A 105 7.54 10.54 7.66
N ILE A 106 8.31 11.03 8.63
CA ILE A 106 8.54 10.35 9.91
C ILE A 106 7.62 10.94 10.96
N LEU A 107 6.74 10.09 11.48
CA LEU A 107 5.81 10.44 12.55
C LEU A 107 6.34 9.90 13.89
N THR A 108 6.51 10.79 14.86
CA THR A 108 6.86 10.41 16.22
C THR A 108 6.01 11.19 17.23
N GLN A 109 5.55 10.54 18.29
CA GLN A 109 4.72 11.15 19.35
C GLN A 109 3.53 11.97 18.80
N GLY A 110 2.90 11.48 17.70
CA GLY A 110 1.74 12.13 17.09
C GLY A 110 2.08 13.40 16.27
N ARG A 111 3.34 13.65 15.95
CA ARG A 111 3.81 14.80 15.17
C ARG A 111 4.63 14.34 13.98
N LEU A 112 4.52 15.10 12.88
CA LEU A 112 5.40 14.94 11.74
C LEU A 112 6.76 15.57 12.08
N ALA A 113 7.74 14.72 12.39
CA ALA A 113 9.08 15.14 12.81
C ALA A 113 10.01 15.42 11.64
N TYR A 114 9.77 14.75 10.51
CA TYR A 114 10.53 14.90 9.27
C TYR A 114 9.63 14.67 8.06
N SER A 115 9.91 15.37 6.97
CA SER A 115 9.40 15.02 5.65
C SER A 115 10.41 15.41 4.58
N GLY A 116 10.64 14.56 3.61
CA GLY A 116 11.62 14.80 2.57
C GLY A 116 11.60 13.74 1.48
N GLN A 117 12.33 14.02 0.40
CA GLN A 117 12.59 13.08 -0.66
C GLN A 117 13.63 12.07 -0.18
N ILE A 118 13.50 10.81 -0.60
CA ILE A 118 14.52 9.80 -0.35
C ILE A 118 15.64 9.98 -1.38
N ASN A 119 16.89 10.08 -0.91
CA ASN A 119 18.04 10.12 -1.78
C ASN A 119 18.59 8.70 -1.98
N GLU A 120 19.13 8.44 -3.14
CA GLU A 120 19.76 7.15 -3.44
C GLU A 120 20.92 6.87 -2.47
N GLY A 121 20.86 5.73 -1.77
CA GLY A 121 21.86 5.34 -0.77
C GLY A 121 21.65 5.97 0.62
N GLU A 122 20.54 6.64 0.88
CA GLU A 122 20.18 7.16 2.21
C GLU A 122 19.80 6.01 3.14
N ASP A 123 20.42 5.96 4.32
CA ASP A 123 20.10 5.00 5.39
C ASP A 123 18.91 5.53 6.20
N LEU A 124 17.70 5.04 5.88
CA LEU A 124 16.48 5.46 6.56
C LEU A 124 16.45 4.99 8.03
N GLU A 125 17.11 3.90 8.38
CA GLU A 125 17.16 3.43 9.75
C GLU A 125 17.99 4.41 10.61
N ALA A 126 19.16 4.83 10.12
CA ALA A 126 19.98 5.84 10.78
C ALA A 126 19.24 7.19 10.90
N LEU A 127 18.55 7.63 9.84
CA LEU A 127 17.74 8.84 9.84
C LEU A 127 16.61 8.76 10.87
N PHE A 128 15.90 7.64 10.91
CA PHE A 128 14.80 7.42 11.85
C PHE A 128 15.29 7.45 13.30
N MET A 129 16.40 6.77 13.59
CA MET A 129 17.00 6.72 14.93
C MET A 129 17.47 8.09 15.40
N ASP A 130 18.13 8.87 14.55
CA ASP A 130 18.55 10.24 14.87
C ASP A 130 17.37 11.14 15.24
N ILE A 131 16.28 11.08 14.46
CA ILE A 131 15.06 11.85 14.69
C ILE A 131 14.37 11.41 15.99
N ALA A 132 14.26 10.09 16.23
CA ALA A 132 13.63 9.57 17.43
C ALA A 132 14.40 9.97 18.70
N MET A 133 15.73 9.85 18.72
CA MET A 133 16.57 10.24 19.84
C MET A 133 16.55 11.75 20.16
N ARG A 134 16.46 12.61 19.13
CA ARG A 134 16.35 14.07 19.33
C ARG A 134 15.04 14.46 20.01
N GLN A 135 14.01 13.65 19.89
CA GLN A 135 12.70 13.92 20.50
C GLN A 135 12.56 13.37 21.92
N GLU A 136 13.29 12.30 22.27
CA GLU A 136 13.34 11.77 23.65
C GLU A 136 14.19 12.62 24.59
N GLY A 137 15.11 13.41 24.07
CA GLY A 137 16.01 14.30 24.82
C GLY A 137 15.46 15.69 25.15
N ARG A 138 14.13 15.92 24.96
CA ARG A 138 13.47 17.20 25.29
C ARG A 138 12.50 17.09 26.43
#